data_fd762a93f20be596a909053cf5bbff81
#
_entry.id   fd762a93f20be596a909053cf5bbff81
#
_cell.length_a   1.000
_cell.length_b   1.000
_cell.length_c   1.000
_cell.angle_alpha   90.00
_cell.angle_beta   90.00
_cell.angle_gamma   90.00
#
_symmetry.space_group_name_H-M   'P 1'
#
loop_
_entity.id
_entity.type
_entity.pdbx_description
1 polymer ?
#
loop_
_entity_poly.entity_id
_entity_poly.type
_entity_poly.pdbx_seq_one_letter_code
_entity_poly.pdbx_strand_id
1 'polypeptide(L)'
;GVTPRDKHAYIHQLYAEIGYKCIEVSLGSKERYLSLVDPFLSSGDMIYSNNARPIPEMNISIPRFTTVPLTKGWLQFKGNFDSDYLSDQYAGKYTFVEHVLWHQKSVYFQISDTRGDFPLSGTVGVQHIVQWGGTSTNPKIGEQPHSFKDFVRIVLGAKGGGDASLSDQINVLGSHHISFDFGLKYQAKDWSLRGYYQHLCYDKSGMEFKNGTDGLWGLELNLSAFPWLKQFVFEYVTTRNQSRPFHDIWFDHDKHPGRGGGGDDYYNNGEYVTGNSYFNRSVGSPLLVSPEYNTDGAPGFQNNRVRDFHFGLKGDFSPHVSYRLLLTAMNTWGTGTAPLLKKRDGISLLADIQYQHPKLKGWQFGGSVGADTGDVFGNSSTGFSLKVSKRGLLKAYK
;
A
#
# COMPACT_ATOMS: atom_id res chain seq x y z
N GLY A 1 -0.11 -12.57 -16.69
CA GLY A 1 1.29 -12.17 -16.71
C GLY A 1 2.21 -13.35 -16.93
N VAL A 2 3.36 -13.09 -17.42
CA VAL A 2 4.49 -14.04 -17.49
C VAL A 2 5.73 -13.22 -17.19
N THR A 3 6.54 -13.67 -16.24
CA THR A 3 7.82 -13.04 -15.96
C THR A 3 8.93 -14.08 -16.07
N PRO A 4 10.20 -13.69 -16.31
CA PRO A 4 11.31 -14.63 -16.29
C PRO A 4 11.49 -15.39 -14.95
N ARG A 5 11.02 -14.82 -13.86
CA ARG A 5 11.00 -15.44 -12.53
C ARG A 5 9.83 -16.43 -12.36
N ASP A 6 8.63 -16.04 -12.84
CA ASP A 6 7.47 -16.92 -12.83
C ASP A 6 7.49 -17.75 -14.12
N LYS A 7 7.94 -18.98 -14.04
CA LYS A 7 7.98 -19.91 -15.18
C LYS A 7 6.60 -20.26 -15.73
N HIS A 8 5.55 -19.79 -15.10
CA HIS A 8 4.16 -20.07 -15.44
C HIS A 8 3.38 -18.78 -15.75
N ALA A 9 2.48 -18.86 -16.71
CA ALA A 9 1.51 -17.79 -16.96
C ALA A 9 0.50 -17.73 -15.79
N TYR A 10 0.12 -16.53 -15.40
CA TYR A 10 -0.89 -16.30 -14.37
C TYR A 10 -1.86 -15.21 -14.76
N ILE A 11 -3.07 -15.30 -14.21
CA ILE A 11 -4.08 -14.26 -14.33
C ILE A 11 -3.80 -13.22 -13.23
N HIS A 12 -3.48 -11.98 -13.65
CA HIS A 12 -3.19 -10.91 -12.71
C HIS A 12 -4.45 -10.32 -12.10
N GLN A 13 -5.49 -10.11 -12.91
CA GLN A 13 -6.78 -9.63 -12.45
C GLN A 13 -7.91 -10.47 -13.07
N LEU A 14 -8.82 -10.92 -12.22
CA LEU A 14 -10.05 -11.59 -12.60
C LEU A 14 -11.12 -11.27 -11.57
N TYR A 15 -12.10 -10.44 -11.92
CA TYR A 15 -13.13 -10.00 -11.01
C TYR A 15 -14.45 -9.71 -11.72
N ALA A 16 -15.52 -9.70 -10.94
CA ALA A 16 -16.83 -9.18 -11.32
C ALA A 16 -17.18 -8.00 -10.40
N GLU A 17 -17.84 -7.00 -10.95
CA GLU A 17 -18.19 -5.80 -10.21
C GLU A 17 -19.60 -5.32 -10.60
N ILE A 18 -20.35 -4.89 -9.61
CA ILE A 18 -21.66 -4.26 -9.77
C ILE A 18 -21.68 -2.96 -8.99
N GLY A 19 -22.16 -1.89 -9.63
CA GLY A 19 -22.29 -0.57 -9.02
C GLY A 19 -23.72 -0.09 -8.99
N TYR A 20 -24.11 0.54 -7.87
CA TYR A 20 -25.37 1.25 -7.76
C TYR A 20 -25.14 2.59 -7.05
N LYS A 21 -25.41 3.69 -7.73
CA LYS A 21 -25.14 5.06 -7.25
C LYS A 21 -23.65 5.23 -6.90
N CYS A 22 -23.32 5.42 -5.61
CA CYS A 22 -21.95 5.59 -5.13
C CYS A 22 -21.36 4.29 -4.55
N ILE A 23 -22.12 3.21 -4.48
CA ILE A 23 -21.69 1.94 -3.90
C ILE A 23 -21.26 0.99 -5.02
N GLU A 24 -20.11 0.36 -4.85
CA GLU A 24 -19.59 -0.71 -5.69
C GLU A 24 -19.37 -1.96 -4.84
N VAL A 25 -19.79 -3.12 -5.37
CA VAL A 25 -19.49 -4.44 -4.82
C VAL A 25 -18.71 -5.21 -5.85
N SER A 26 -17.60 -5.80 -5.47
CA SER A 26 -16.79 -6.62 -6.36
C SER A 26 -16.33 -7.91 -5.70
N LEU A 27 -16.13 -8.93 -6.54
CA LEU A 27 -15.64 -10.24 -6.14
C LEU A 27 -14.51 -10.67 -7.08
N GLY A 28 -13.39 -11.09 -6.52
CA GLY A 28 -12.21 -11.57 -7.26
C GLY A 28 -10.99 -10.67 -7.08
N SER A 29 -9.96 -10.93 -7.88
CA SER A 29 -8.68 -10.23 -7.80
C SER A 29 -8.68 -8.95 -8.65
N LYS A 30 -8.62 -7.78 -8.00
CA LYS A 30 -8.65 -6.45 -8.64
C LYS A 30 -7.62 -5.52 -8.02
N GLU A 31 -6.82 -4.83 -8.84
CA GLU A 31 -5.99 -3.71 -8.36
C GLU A 31 -6.86 -2.57 -7.82
N ARG A 32 -6.50 -2.06 -6.65
CA ARG A 32 -7.21 -0.96 -5.98
C ARG A 32 -6.28 0.17 -5.60
N TYR A 33 -6.81 1.37 -5.66
CA TYR A 33 -6.12 2.62 -5.30
C TYR A 33 -6.94 3.32 -4.20
N LEU A 34 -6.63 2.98 -2.96
CA LEU A 34 -7.47 3.32 -1.81
C LEU A 34 -7.10 4.65 -1.18
N SER A 35 -5.83 4.99 -1.17
CA SER A 35 -5.27 6.14 -0.43
C SER A 35 -5.32 7.47 -1.20
N LEU A 36 -4.45 8.38 -0.77
CA LEU A 36 -4.29 9.72 -1.35
C LEU A 36 -3.16 9.78 -2.39
N VAL A 37 -2.28 8.77 -2.47
CA VAL A 37 -1.15 8.79 -3.40
C VAL A 37 -1.60 8.69 -4.86
N ASP A 38 -0.85 9.28 -5.78
CA ASP A 38 -1.13 9.11 -7.21
C ASP A 38 -0.84 7.67 -7.63
N PRO A 39 -1.78 6.96 -8.27
CA PRO A 39 -1.65 5.54 -8.59
C PRO A 39 -0.55 5.23 -9.63
N PHE A 40 -0.05 6.25 -10.34
CA PHE A 40 0.89 6.07 -11.44
C PHE A 40 2.24 6.73 -11.22
N LEU A 41 2.30 7.77 -10.38
CA LEU A 41 3.51 8.57 -10.16
C LEU A 41 4.10 8.42 -8.76
N SER A 42 3.33 7.88 -7.80
CA SER A 42 3.82 7.64 -6.44
C SER A 42 4.80 6.46 -6.41
N SER A 43 5.66 6.45 -5.41
CA SER A 43 6.51 5.31 -5.04
C SER A 43 5.71 4.11 -4.49
N GLY A 44 4.44 4.32 -4.18
CA GLY A 44 3.51 3.32 -3.66
C GLY A 44 3.00 3.64 -2.26
N ASP A 45 1.74 3.32 -2.03
CA ASP A 45 1.08 3.43 -0.73
C ASP A 45 1.79 2.59 0.34
N MET A 46 1.88 3.11 1.56
CA MET A 46 2.57 2.43 2.67
C MET A 46 1.80 1.21 3.18
N ILE A 47 0.51 1.06 2.89
CA ILE A 47 -0.33 -0.02 3.41
C ILE A 47 -0.74 -0.99 2.30
N TYR A 48 -1.23 -0.47 1.15
CA TYR A 48 -1.67 -1.26 0.01
C TYR A 48 -1.32 -0.57 -1.32
N SER A 49 -0.27 -1.03 -2.00
CA SER A 49 0.33 -0.33 -3.15
C SER A 49 0.09 -0.96 -4.52
N ASN A 50 -0.49 -2.13 -4.62
CA ASN A 50 -0.52 -2.98 -5.82
C ASN A 50 0.87 -3.46 -6.31
N ASN A 51 1.90 -3.43 -5.46
CA ASN A 51 3.20 -4.03 -5.80
C ASN A 51 3.13 -5.56 -5.79
N ALA A 52 2.38 -6.15 -4.85
CA ALA A 52 2.02 -7.56 -4.88
C ALA A 52 0.91 -7.81 -5.92
N ARG A 53 0.64 -9.08 -6.22
CA ARG A 53 -0.55 -9.47 -6.99
C ARG A 53 -1.81 -9.06 -6.24
N PRO A 54 -2.90 -8.67 -6.94
CA PRO A 54 -4.16 -8.43 -6.27
C PRO A 54 -4.65 -9.66 -5.50
N ILE A 55 -4.97 -9.48 -4.24
CA ILE A 55 -5.52 -10.52 -3.37
C ILE A 55 -6.96 -10.81 -3.83
N PRO A 56 -7.40 -12.10 -3.90
CA PRO A 56 -8.80 -12.42 -4.17
C PRO A 56 -9.67 -11.95 -3.02
N GLU A 57 -10.62 -11.08 -3.29
CA GLU A 57 -11.39 -10.37 -2.27
C GLU A 57 -12.89 -10.31 -2.56
N MET A 58 -13.68 -10.16 -1.50
CA MET A 58 -15.04 -9.66 -1.54
C MET A 58 -15.04 -8.26 -0.95
N ASN A 59 -15.27 -7.25 -1.80
CA ASN A 59 -15.20 -5.86 -1.43
C ASN A 59 -16.54 -5.16 -1.58
N ILE A 60 -16.85 -4.30 -0.61
CA ILE A 60 -17.89 -3.28 -0.71
C ILE A 60 -17.25 -1.91 -0.51
N SER A 61 -17.50 -0.97 -1.41
CA SER A 61 -16.82 0.32 -1.39
C SER A 61 -17.68 1.49 -1.87
N ILE A 62 -17.25 2.67 -1.46
CA ILE A 62 -17.58 3.96 -2.06
C ILE A 62 -16.24 4.51 -2.57
N PRO A 63 -15.83 4.19 -3.83
CA PRO A 63 -14.45 4.36 -4.28
C PRO A 63 -14.08 5.81 -4.60
N ARG A 64 -15.08 6.70 -4.72
CA ARG A 64 -14.88 8.12 -5.03
C ARG A 64 -15.45 8.98 -3.94
N PHE A 65 -14.81 10.12 -3.68
CA PHE A 65 -15.36 11.10 -2.76
C PHE A 65 -16.80 11.47 -3.13
N THR A 66 -17.71 11.10 -2.26
CA THR A 66 -19.16 11.28 -2.41
C THR A 66 -19.65 12.27 -1.37
N THR A 67 -20.42 13.27 -1.80
CA THR A 67 -20.94 14.29 -0.90
C THR A 67 -21.86 13.69 0.16
N VAL A 68 -21.61 14.01 1.41
CA VAL A 68 -22.51 13.67 2.53
C VAL A 68 -23.77 14.51 2.43
N PRO A 69 -24.97 13.92 2.46
CA PRO A 69 -26.23 14.67 2.46
C PRO A 69 -26.27 15.74 3.56
N LEU A 70 -26.96 16.83 3.31
CA LEU A 70 -27.15 17.97 4.23
C LEU A 70 -25.92 18.84 4.51
N THR A 71 -24.74 18.53 3.96
CA THR A 71 -23.52 19.32 4.16
C THR A 71 -23.31 20.43 3.13
N LYS A 72 -24.29 20.66 2.27
CA LYS A 72 -24.24 21.70 1.20
C LYS A 72 -23.03 21.54 0.25
N GLY A 73 -22.48 20.32 0.11
CA GLY A 73 -21.33 20.04 -0.74
C GLY A 73 -19.97 20.21 -0.08
N TRP A 74 -19.90 20.55 1.20
CA TRP A 74 -18.62 20.77 1.89
C TRP A 74 -17.96 19.51 2.39
N LEU A 75 -18.70 18.50 2.82
CA LEU A 75 -18.16 17.24 3.31
C LEU A 75 -18.36 16.13 2.31
N GLN A 76 -17.29 15.42 1.97
CA GLN A 76 -17.31 14.22 1.16
C GLN A 76 -16.62 13.09 1.91
N PHE A 77 -16.98 11.85 1.54
CA PHE A 77 -16.31 10.66 2.04
C PHE A 77 -16.11 9.62 0.95
N LYS A 78 -15.10 8.77 1.12
CA LYS A 78 -14.88 7.52 0.39
C LYS A 78 -14.42 6.44 1.36
N GLY A 79 -14.55 5.16 0.99
CA GLY A 79 -14.06 4.06 1.81
C GLY A 79 -14.30 2.71 1.19
N ASN A 80 -13.70 1.69 1.80
CA ASN A 80 -13.87 0.30 1.43
C ASN A 80 -13.90 -0.61 2.66
N PHE A 81 -14.42 -1.81 2.47
CA PHE A 81 -14.45 -2.87 3.46
C PHE A 81 -14.35 -4.21 2.73
N ASP A 82 -13.31 -4.98 3.02
CA ASP A 82 -12.97 -6.20 2.32
C ASP A 82 -12.86 -7.37 3.30
N SER A 83 -13.10 -8.58 2.77
CA SER A 83 -12.77 -9.83 3.44
C SER A 83 -12.20 -10.78 2.41
N ASP A 84 -11.00 -11.31 2.66
CA ASP A 84 -10.15 -11.90 1.65
C ASP A 84 -9.42 -13.12 2.19
N TYR A 85 -8.75 -13.82 1.28
CA TYR A 85 -8.00 -15.03 1.57
C TYR A 85 -6.65 -15.00 0.84
N LEU A 86 -5.56 -15.15 1.58
CA LEU A 86 -4.24 -15.30 1.00
C LEU A 86 -4.06 -16.73 0.51
N SER A 87 -3.91 -16.89 -0.79
CA SER A 87 -3.78 -18.18 -1.46
C SER A 87 -2.34 -18.55 -1.77
N ASP A 88 -1.37 -17.77 -1.30
CA ASP A 88 0.04 -18.06 -1.47
C ASP A 88 0.47 -19.22 -0.57
N GLN A 89 1.47 -19.96 -1.06
CA GLN A 89 2.07 -21.07 -0.35
C GLN A 89 3.56 -20.83 -0.23
N TYR A 90 4.08 -21.10 0.94
CA TYR A 90 5.50 -21.07 1.23
C TYR A 90 6.08 -22.47 1.20
N ALA A 91 7.12 -22.68 0.42
CA ALA A 91 7.88 -23.93 0.43
C ALA A 91 9.25 -23.67 1.02
N GLY A 92 9.68 -24.48 1.97
CA GLY A 92 11.03 -24.35 2.51
C GLY A 92 11.18 -24.81 3.97
N LYS A 93 12.32 -24.48 4.57
CA LYS A 93 12.69 -24.87 5.94
C LYS A 93 12.07 -23.98 7.04
N TYR A 94 11.43 -22.91 6.67
CA TYR A 94 10.86 -21.94 7.60
C TYR A 94 9.42 -22.31 7.95
N THR A 95 9.01 -22.03 9.18
CA THR A 95 7.61 -22.12 9.58
C THR A 95 6.85 -20.88 9.12
N PHE A 96 5.58 -21.04 8.78
CA PHE A 96 4.69 -19.95 8.33
C PHE A 96 3.24 -20.32 8.66
N VAL A 97 2.32 -19.38 8.43
CA VAL A 97 0.88 -19.63 8.59
C VAL A 97 0.27 -19.90 7.22
N GLU A 98 -0.37 -21.06 7.08
CA GLU A 98 -1.15 -21.43 5.89
C GLU A 98 -2.60 -20.95 6.03
N HIS A 99 -3.27 -20.72 4.90
CA HIS A 99 -4.69 -20.35 4.88
C HIS A 99 -5.01 -19.06 5.64
N VAL A 100 -4.11 -18.09 5.59
CA VAL A 100 -4.27 -16.79 6.24
C VAL A 100 -5.48 -16.08 5.67
N LEU A 101 -6.33 -15.58 6.56
CA LEU A 101 -7.41 -14.67 6.23
C LEU A 101 -6.90 -13.23 6.21
N TRP A 102 -7.48 -12.42 5.34
CA TRP A 102 -7.12 -11.03 5.18
C TRP A 102 -8.37 -10.15 5.33
N HIS A 103 -8.20 -9.04 6.00
CA HIS A 103 -9.22 -8.02 6.10
C HIS A 103 -8.62 -6.66 5.82
N GLN A 104 -9.30 -5.87 4.98
CA GLN A 104 -8.91 -4.51 4.70
C GLN A 104 -10.10 -3.56 4.80
N LYS A 105 -9.87 -2.40 5.37
CA LYS A 105 -10.83 -1.30 5.37
C LYS A 105 -10.12 0.03 5.30
N SER A 106 -10.80 1.00 4.70
CA SER A 106 -10.38 2.39 4.73
C SER A 106 -11.56 3.33 4.80
N VAL A 107 -11.35 4.50 5.37
CA VAL A 107 -12.29 5.61 5.32
C VAL A 107 -11.53 6.91 5.19
N TYR A 108 -12.02 7.76 4.31
CA TYR A 108 -11.47 9.10 4.06
C TYR A 108 -12.59 10.11 4.10
N PHE A 109 -12.35 11.21 4.78
CA PHE A 109 -13.19 12.39 4.77
C PHE A 109 -12.45 13.55 4.13
N GLN A 110 -13.14 14.29 3.28
CA GLN A 110 -12.63 15.48 2.63
C GLN A 110 -13.55 16.66 2.89
N ILE A 111 -12.97 17.78 3.29
CA ILE A 111 -13.64 19.07 3.32
C ILE A 111 -13.16 19.84 2.10
N SER A 112 -14.09 20.16 1.19
CA SER A 112 -13.82 20.95 -0.01
C SER A 112 -15.11 21.61 -0.49
N ASP A 113 -14.99 22.76 -1.12
CA ASP A 113 -16.13 23.39 -1.78
C ASP A 113 -16.36 22.73 -3.16
N THR A 114 -17.40 21.93 -3.28
CA THR A 114 -17.76 21.26 -4.55
C THR A 114 -18.26 22.24 -5.63
N ARG A 115 -18.57 23.47 -5.27
CA ARG A 115 -18.95 24.54 -6.23
C ARG A 115 -17.72 25.21 -6.85
N GLY A 116 -16.56 25.09 -6.19
CA GLY A 116 -15.29 25.63 -6.68
C GLY A 116 -15.04 27.09 -6.31
N ASP A 117 -15.84 27.68 -5.42
CA ASP A 117 -15.68 29.08 -4.98
C ASP A 117 -14.50 29.21 -3.99
N PHE A 118 -14.15 28.12 -3.28
CA PHE A 118 -13.06 28.09 -2.32
C PHE A 118 -11.94 27.14 -2.77
N PRO A 119 -10.69 27.62 -2.88
CA PRO A 119 -9.61 26.86 -3.55
C PRO A 119 -8.94 25.79 -2.68
N LEU A 120 -9.15 25.79 -1.36
CA LEU A 120 -8.50 24.84 -0.45
C LEU A 120 -9.41 23.65 -0.18
N SER A 121 -8.79 22.47 -0.10
CA SER A 121 -9.43 21.27 0.42
C SER A 121 -8.51 20.52 1.36
N GLY A 122 -9.07 20.00 2.44
CA GLY A 122 -8.39 19.18 3.42
C GLY A 122 -8.94 17.75 3.42
N THR A 123 -8.08 16.75 3.54
CA THR A 123 -8.46 15.35 3.59
C THR A 123 -7.80 14.68 4.78
N VAL A 124 -8.56 13.87 5.50
CA VAL A 124 -8.04 12.95 6.52
C VAL A 124 -8.59 11.55 6.25
N GLY A 125 -7.80 10.54 6.55
CA GLY A 125 -8.21 9.16 6.35
C GLY A 125 -7.47 8.19 7.22
N VAL A 126 -7.98 6.97 7.21
CA VAL A 126 -7.36 5.82 7.87
C VAL A 126 -7.44 4.62 6.93
N GLN A 127 -6.35 3.89 6.82
CA GLN A 127 -6.30 2.56 6.23
C GLN A 127 -5.93 1.56 7.31
N HIS A 128 -6.52 0.39 7.25
CA HIS A 128 -6.24 -0.69 8.18
C HIS A 128 -6.34 -2.02 7.45
N ILE A 129 -5.25 -2.80 7.50
CA ILE A 129 -5.20 -4.17 7.03
C ILE A 129 -4.82 -5.10 8.19
N VAL A 130 -5.32 -6.33 8.14
CA VAL A 130 -5.05 -7.36 9.13
C VAL A 130 -4.88 -8.73 8.48
N GLN A 131 -3.79 -9.41 8.81
CA GLN A 131 -3.63 -10.85 8.63
C GLN A 131 -4.12 -11.56 9.89
N TRP A 132 -4.98 -12.59 9.73
CA TRP A 132 -5.57 -13.28 10.88
C TRP A 132 -5.96 -14.72 10.51
N GLY A 133 -6.30 -15.53 11.50
CA GLY A 133 -6.67 -16.93 11.26
C GLY A 133 -5.55 -17.76 10.61
N GLY A 134 -5.95 -18.84 9.97
CA GLY A 134 -5.01 -19.78 9.35
C GLY A 134 -4.42 -20.80 10.31
N THR A 135 -3.47 -21.60 9.83
CA THR A 135 -2.82 -22.66 10.63
C THR A 135 -1.31 -22.55 10.48
N SER A 136 -0.62 -22.36 11.60
CA SER A 136 0.84 -22.32 11.61
C SER A 136 1.41 -23.73 11.38
N THR A 137 2.40 -23.82 10.49
CA THR A 137 3.18 -25.06 10.28
C THR A 137 4.09 -25.36 11.48
N ASN A 138 4.22 -24.43 12.45
CA ASN A 138 4.82 -24.69 13.74
C ASN A 138 3.80 -25.36 14.67
N PRO A 139 3.99 -26.65 15.05
CA PRO A 139 3.02 -27.38 15.88
C PRO A 139 2.75 -26.76 17.27
N LYS A 140 3.66 -25.91 17.75
CA LYS A 140 3.50 -25.24 19.04
C LYS A 140 2.53 -24.06 18.96
N ILE A 141 2.28 -23.53 17.79
CA ILE A 141 1.36 -22.43 17.52
C ILE A 141 0.02 -22.98 17.04
N GLY A 142 0.03 -23.84 16.00
CA GLY A 142 -1.16 -24.53 15.50
C GLY A 142 -2.17 -23.59 14.82
N GLU A 143 -3.44 -23.93 14.98
CA GLU A 143 -4.56 -23.21 14.40
C GLU A 143 -4.80 -21.88 15.11
N GLN A 144 -4.95 -20.81 14.32
CA GLN A 144 -5.21 -19.46 14.81
C GLN A 144 -6.73 -19.19 14.89
N PRO A 145 -7.20 -18.35 15.82
CA PRO A 145 -8.61 -18.02 15.95
C PRO A 145 -9.20 -17.47 14.66
N HIS A 146 -10.32 -18.05 14.19
CA HIS A 146 -10.97 -17.67 12.92
C HIS A 146 -12.50 -17.70 12.97
N SER A 147 -13.10 -17.66 14.17
CA SER A 147 -14.55 -17.60 14.33
C SER A 147 -15.11 -16.23 13.91
N PHE A 148 -16.43 -16.14 13.71
CA PHE A 148 -17.10 -14.85 13.46
C PHE A 148 -16.86 -13.83 14.59
N LYS A 149 -16.76 -14.30 15.84
CA LYS A 149 -16.41 -13.45 16.99
C LYS A 149 -14.98 -12.88 16.83
N ASP A 150 -14.05 -13.66 16.30
CA ASP A 150 -12.69 -13.22 16.05
C ASP A 150 -12.64 -12.24 14.89
N PHE A 151 -13.44 -12.46 13.83
CA PHE A 151 -13.61 -11.46 12.78
C PHE A 151 -14.07 -10.10 13.33
N VAL A 152 -15.05 -10.08 14.24
CA VAL A 152 -15.46 -8.82 14.88
C VAL A 152 -14.33 -8.19 15.69
N ARG A 153 -13.50 -9.00 16.38
CA ARG A 153 -12.30 -8.50 17.08
C ARG A 153 -11.29 -7.88 16.13
N ILE A 154 -11.03 -8.54 14.99
CA ILE A 154 -10.15 -8.05 13.92
C ILE A 154 -10.64 -6.69 13.41
N VAL A 155 -11.92 -6.59 13.08
CA VAL A 155 -12.51 -5.34 12.58
C VAL A 155 -12.37 -4.20 13.60
N LEU A 156 -12.49 -4.49 14.90
CA LEU A 156 -12.42 -3.49 15.97
C LEU A 156 -10.99 -3.26 16.51
N GLY A 157 -10.00 -4.05 16.10
CA GLY A 157 -8.65 -4.01 16.67
C GLY A 157 -8.63 -4.42 18.14
N ALA A 158 -9.38 -5.48 18.49
CA ALA A 158 -9.52 -5.96 19.86
C ALA A 158 -8.56 -7.13 20.15
N LYS A 159 -8.32 -7.39 21.43
CA LYS A 159 -7.50 -8.50 21.92
C LYS A 159 -8.11 -9.86 21.57
N GLY A 160 -7.25 -10.86 21.39
CA GLY A 160 -7.62 -12.25 21.18
C GLY A 160 -8.33 -12.86 22.39
N GLY A 161 -9.03 -13.99 22.18
CA GLY A 161 -9.63 -14.81 23.23
C GLY A 161 -8.60 -15.72 23.90
N GLY A 162 -9.08 -16.57 24.81
CA GLY A 162 -8.21 -17.54 25.49
C GLY A 162 -7.66 -18.66 24.58
N ASP A 163 -8.17 -18.75 23.36
CA ASP A 163 -7.74 -19.62 22.26
C ASP A 163 -6.67 -19.01 21.34
N ALA A 164 -6.41 -17.72 21.53
CA ALA A 164 -5.35 -17.01 20.79
C ALA A 164 -3.97 -17.22 21.43
N SER A 165 -2.90 -16.87 20.69
CA SER A 165 -1.55 -16.81 21.22
C SER A 165 -1.45 -15.85 22.42
N LEU A 166 -0.46 -16.03 23.28
CA LEU A 166 -0.26 -15.13 24.43
C LEU A 166 -0.01 -13.67 23.97
N SER A 167 0.68 -13.49 22.85
CA SER A 167 0.90 -12.18 22.24
C SER A 167 -0.44 -11.51 21.88
N ASP A 168 -1.32 -12.23 21.19
CA ASP A 168 -2.61 -11.73 20.73
C ASP A 168 -3.61 -11.51 21.88
N GLN A 169 -3.50 -12.27 22.97
CA GLN A 169 -4.28 -12.04 24.19
C GLN A 169 -3.87 -10.77 24.94
N ILE A 170 -2.58 -10.41 24.87
CA ILE A 170 -2.05 -9.21 25.52
C ILE A 170 -2.23 -7.97 24.64
N ASN A 171 -1.97 -8.09 23.34
CA ASN A 171 -2.00 -6.98 22.36
C ASN A 171 -3.33 -6.95 21.58
N VAL A 172 -3.28 -7.27 20.30
CA VAL A 172 -4.43 -7.34 19.38
C VAL A 172 -4.38 -8.66 18.63
N LEU A 173 -5.53 -9.22 18.27
CA LEU A 173 -5.61 -10.48 17.53
C LEU A 173 -5.15 -10.28 16.08
N GLY A 174 -4.09 -10.98 15.68
CA GLY A 174 -3.55 -10.94 14.31
C GLY A 174 -2.49 -9.86 14.06
N SER A 175 -2.04 -9.75 12.83
CA SER A 175 -1.02 -8.79 12.39
C SER A 175 -1.68 -7.56 11.76
N HIS A 176 -1.64 -6.44 12.45
CA HIS A 176 -2.29 -5.19 12.06
C HIS A 176 -1.31 -4.21 11.44
N HIS A 177 -1.71 -3.59 10.33
CA HIS A 177 -0.99 -2.49 9.70
C HIS A 177 -1.96 -1.34 9.47
N ILE A 178 -1.65 -0.17 9.99
CA ILE A 178 -2.53 1.01 9.98
C ILE A 178 -1.74 2.20 9.43
N SER A 179 -2.40 3.05 8.64
CA SER A 179 -1.93 4.40 8.38
C SER A 179 -2.99 5.44 8.71
N PHE A 180 -2.54 6.58 9.21
CA PHE A 180 -3.32 7.82 9.23
C PHE A 180 -2.85 8.69 8.07
N ASP A 181 -3.78 9.08 7.22
CA ASP A 181 -3.48 9.79 5.99
C ASP A 181 -4.01 11.23 6.09
N PHE A 182 -3.16 12.19 5.73
CA PHE A 182 -3.47 13.60 5.74
C PHE A 182 -3.19 14.21 4.37
N GLY A 183 -4.04 15.11 3.91
CA GLY A 183 -3.85 15.80 2.64
C GLY A 183 -4.36 17.23 2.70
N LEU A 184 -3.62 18.14 2.09
CA LEU A 184 -4.04 19.53 1.87
C LEU A 184 -3.81 19.86 0.40
N LYS A 185 -4.85 20.35 -0.28
CA LYS A 185 -4.78 20.72 -1.69
C LYS A 185 -5.21 22.16 -1.89
N TYR A 186 -4.44 22.89 -2.69
CA TYR A 186 -4.81 24.16 -3.26
C TYR A 186 -5.10 23.99 -4.74
N GLN A 187 -6.25 24.48 -5.20
CA GLN A 187 -6.69 24.43 -6.58
C GLN A 187 -6.73 25.84 -7.17
N ALA A 188 -5.81 26.14 -8.08
CA ALA A 188 -5.87 27.33 -8.91
C ALA A 188 -6.58 27.02 -10.25
N LYS A 189 -6.70 28.02 -11.11
CA LYS A 189 -7.34 27.87 -12.43
C LYS A 189 -6.62 26.85 -13.32
N ASP A 190 -5.30 26.98 -13.46
CA ASP A 190 -4.50 26.21 -14.42
C ASP A 190 -3.51 25.24 -13.76
N TRP A 191 -3.49 25.17 -12.44
CA TRP A 191 -2.65 24.27 -11.68
C TRP A 191 -3.26 23.91 -10.33
N SER A 192 -2.81 22.80 -9.76
CA SER A 192 -3.10 22.48 -8.36
C SER A 192 -1.87 21.89 -7.68
N LEU A 193 -1.73 22.20 -6.39
CA LEU A 193 -0.69 21.66 -5.53
C LEU A 193 -1.32 20.92 -4.37
N ARG A 194 -0.88 19.69 -4.13
CA ARG A 194 -1.31 18.86 -3.01
C ARG A 194 -0.11 18.39 -2.20
N GLY A 195 -0.09 18.69 -0.91
CA GLY A 195 0.77 18.04 0.06
C GLY A 195 0.01 16.88 0.72
N TYR A 196 0.69 15.77 1.00
CA TYR A 196 0.10 14.64 1.71
C TYR A 196 1.11 13.92 2.60
N TYR A 197 0.60 13.25 3.61
CA TYR A 197 1.38 12.47 4.56
C TYR A 197 0.64 11.19 4.93
N GLN A 198 1.31 10.04 4.84
CA GLN A 198 0.85 8.76 5.37
C GLN A 198 1.70 8.42 6.59
N HIS A 199 1.08 8.42 7.75
CA HIS A 199 1.69 8.09 9.02
C HIS A 199 1.48 6.62 9.34
N LEU A 200 2.56 5.85 9.53
CA LEU A 200 2.46 4.46 9.92
C LEU A 200 2.14 4.32 11.41
N CYS A 201 1.24 3.40 11.72
CA CYS A 201 0.81 3.12 13.08
C CYS A 201 0.74 1.61 13.29
N TYR A 202 1.69 1.04 14.02
CA TYR A 202 1.77 -0.41 14.27
C TYR A 202 1.23 -0.79 15.62
N ASP A 203 1.38 0.11 16.59
CA ASP A 203 0.87 -0.05 17.94
C ASP A 203 0.45 1.31 18.54
N LYS A 204 0.25 1.34 19.84
CA LYS A 204 -0.10 2.57 20.56
C LYS A 204 0.96 3.65 20.47
N SER A 205 2.23 3.28 20.35
CA SER A 205 3.30 4.26 20.18
C SER A 205 3.20 5.01 18.86
N GLY A 206 2.80 4.31 17.78
CA GLY A 206 2.47 4.92 16.50
C GLY A 206 1.25 5.83 16.60
N MET A 207 0.20 5.44 17.34
CA MET A 207 -0.98 6.30 17.60
C MET A 207 -0.61 7.59 18.33
N GLU A 208 0.43 7.58 19.16
CA GLU A 208 0.98 8.74 19.85
C GLU A 208 2.02 9.51 19.05
N PHE A 209 2.25 9.17 17.78
CA PHE A 209 3.24 9.77 16.89
C PHE A 209 4.69 9.70 17.41
N LYS A 210 5.02 8.67 18.22
CA LYS A 210 6.35 8.49 18.80
C LYS A 210 7.36 7.90 17.82
N ASN A 211 6.94 7.45 16.64
CA ASN A 211 7.81 7.08 15.53
C ASN A 211 8.31 8.29 14.70
N GLY A 212 8.12 9.50 15.23
CA GLY A 212 8.68 10.73 14.68
C GLY A 212 8.13 11.07 13.31
N THR A 213 9.01 11.15 12.31
CA THR A 213 8.65 11.49 10.93
C THR A 213 8.46 10.28 10.03
N ASP A 214 8.45 9.06 10.58
CA ASP A 214 8.27 7.85 9.78
C ASP A 214 6.95 7.88 9.01
N GLY A 215 7.02 7.42 7.76
CA GLY A 215 5.91 7.43 6.82
C GLY A 215 6.31 7.95 5.45
N LEU A 216 5.31 8.28 4.65
CA LEU A 216 5.46 8.83 3.31
C LEU A 216 4.98 10.29 3.29
N TRP A 217 5.85 11.20 2.91
CA TRP A 217 5.58 12.63 2.70
C TRP A 217 5.59 12.91 1.21
N GLY A 218 4.52 13.48 0.68
CA GLY A 218 4.39 13.70 -0.75
C GLY A 218 3.97 15.12 -1.11
N LEU A 219 4.42 15.54 -2.28
CA LEU A 219 4.02 16.77 -2.94
C LEU A 219 3.64 16.45 -4.39
N GLU A 220 2.44 16.81 -4.78
CA GLU A 220 1.92 16.61 -6.13
C GLU A 220 1.53 17.93 -6.76
N LEU A 221 2.10 18.21 -7.93
CA LEU A 221 1.78 19.36 -8.77
C LEU A 221 1.09 18.89 -10.04
N ASN A 222 -0.11 19.41 -10.30
CA ASN A 222 -0.84 19.19 -11.56
C ASN A 222 -0.84 20.50 -12.37
N LEU A 223 -0.55 20.39 -13.66
CA LEU A 223 -0.46 21.51 -14.59
C LEU A 223 -1.37 21.25 -15.80
N SER A 224 -2.36 22.11 -16.03
CA SER A 224 -3.25 21.99 -17.19
C SER A 224 -2.77 22.75 -18.43
N ALA A 225 -1.96 23.79 -18.23
CA ALA A 225 -1.45 24.63 -19.31
C ALA A 225 -0.29 24.02 -20.10
N PHE A 226 0.36 22.99 -19.59
CA PHE A 226 1.58 22.41 -20.19
C PHE A 226 1.37 20.95 -20.59
N PRO A 227 1.00 20.63 -21.84
CA PRO A 227 0.78 19.24 -22.26
C PRO A 227 1.99 18.33 -22.02
N TRP A 228 3.19 18.84 -22.23
CA TRP A 228 4.44 18.08 -22.07
C TRP A 228 4.82 17.82 -20.60
N LEU A 229 4.25 18.54 -19.64
CA LEU A 229 4.38 18.26 -18.19
C LEU A 229 3.02 18.46 -17.52
N LYS A 230 2.25 17.41 -17.42
CA LYS A 230 0.89 17.44 -16.83
C LYS A 230 0.89 17.27 -15.34
N GLN A 231 1.81 16.46 -14.83
CA GLN A 231 1.87 16.15 -13.41
C GLN A 231 3.29 15.81 -12.98
N PHE A 232 3.63 16.25 -11.80
CA PHE A 232 4.87 15.94 -11.10
C PHE A 232 4.55 15.51 -9.68
N VAL A 233 5.26 14.49 -9.18
CA VAL A 233 5.20 14.00 -7.80
C VAL A 233 6.60 13.96 -7.24
N PHE A 234 6.77 14.44 -6.01
CA PHE A 234 7.94 14.23 -5.19
C PHE A 234 7.52 13.56 -3.89
N GLU A 235 8.23 12.52 -3.48
CA GLU A 235 8.00 11.85 -2.21
C GLU A 235 9.30 11.63 -1.45
N TYR A 236 9.18 11.73 -0.13
CA TYR A 236 10.18 11.35 0.84
C TYR A 236 9.59 10.27 1.74
N VAL A 237 10.25 9.11 1.78
CA VAL A 237 9.84 7.98 2.62
C VAL A 237 10.91 7.72 3.65
N THR A 238 10.51 7.58 4.90
CA THR A 238 11.40 7.12 5.97
C THR A 238 10.68 6.16 6.90
N THR A 239 11.38 5.12 7.33
CA THR A 239 10.92 4.12 8.31
C THR A 239 12.03 3.81 9.30
N ARG A 240 12.90 4.79 9.55
CA ARG A 240 14.13 4.57 10.33
C ARG A 240 13.91 4.60 11.85
N ASN A 241 12.94 5.35 12.31
CA ASN A 241 12.68 5.53 13.73
C ASN A 241 12.03 4.29 14.34
N GLN A 242 10.89 3.83 13.77
CA GLN A 242 10.15 2.66 14.25
C GLN A 242 9.90 2.72 15.76
N SER A 243 9.44 3.90 16.23
CA SER A 243 9.13 4.18 17.64
C SER A 243 10.30 3.86 18.62
N ARG A 244 11.54 4.15 18.21
CA ARG A 244 12.72 3.93 19.07
C ARG A 244 13.21 5.25 19.67
N PRO A 245 13.86 5.23 20.87
CA PRO A 245 14.04 4.07 21.77
C PRO A 245 12.73 3.63 22.43
N PHE A 246 12.75 2.50 23.15
CA PHE A 246 11.63 2.09 24.00
C PHE A 246 11.25 3.20 24.97
N HIS A 247 9.94 3.42 25.15
CA HIS A 247 9.40 4.50 25.97
C HIS A 247 8.02 4.11 26.55
N ASP A 248 7.55 4.86 27.56
CA ASP A 248 6.21 4.67 28.09
C ASP A 248 5.14 5.09 27.08
N ILE A 249 4.02 4.39 27.09
CA ILE A 249 2.85 4.66 26.27
C ILE A 249 1.73 5.19 27.15
N TRP A 250 1.20 6.38 26.84
CA TRP A 250 0.17 7.04 27.65
C TRP A 250 -1.13 6.23 27.75
N PHE A 251 -1.58 5.62 26.68
CA PHE A 251 -2.82 4.85 26.65
C PHE A 251 -2.81 3.59 27.52
N ASP A 252 -1.66 3.16 28.01
CA ASP A 252 -1.51 1.92 28.81
C ASP A 252 -0.79 2.09 30.13
N HIS A 253 -0.37 3.32 30.44
CA HIS A 253 0.45 3.62 31.64
C HIS A 253 -0.20 3.15 32.94
N ASP A 254 -1.53 3.36 33.07
CA ASP A 254 -2.26 3.01 34.30
C ASP A 254 -2.51 1.51 34.45
N LYS A 255 -2.52 0.76 33.32
CA LYS A 255 -2.81 -0.69 33.33
C LYS A 255 -1.55 -1.53 33.44
N HIS A 256 -0.42 -1.03 32.93
CA HIS A 256 0.84 -1.74 32.87
C HIS A 256 2.01 -0.78 33.11
N PRO A 257 2.16 -0.21 34.32
CA PRO A 257 3.27 0.66 34.65
C PRO A 257 4.61 -0.05 34.42
N GLY A 258 5.54 0.61 33.70
CA GLY A 258 6.85 0.05 33.39
C GLY A 258 6.91 -0.87 32.16
N ARG A 259 5.83 -1.07 31.42
CA ARG A 259 5.89 -1.66 30.08
C ARG A 259 6.08 -0.56 29.03
N GLY A 260 7.28 -0.47 28.49
CA GLY A 260 7.58 0.44 27.39
C GLY A 260 6.93 -0.02 26.10
N GLY A 261 6.53 0.94 25.27
CA GLY A 261 6.17 0.74 23.85
C GLY A 261 7.31 1.13 22.93
N GLY A 262 7.13 0.88 21.66
CA GLY A 262 8.11 1.18 20.61
C GLY A 262 8.99 -0.01 20.25
N GLY A 263 9.94 0.28 19.38
CA GLY A 263 10.78 -0.78 18.81
C GLY A 263 10.02 -1.58 17.75
N ASP A 264 9.12 -0.91 17.02
CA ASP A 264 8.36 -1.52 15.91
C ASP A 264 9.30 -2.19 14.90
N ASP A 265 8.78 -3.17 14.20
CA ASP A 265 9.43 -3.85 13.08
C ASP A 265 8.47 -3.88 11.90
N TYR A 266 8.41 -2.75 11.15
CA TYR A 266 7.40 -2.54 10.12
C TYR A 266 7.36 -3.66 9.10
N TYR A 267 6.16 -4.10 8.77
CA TYR A 267 5.81 -5.22 7.89
C TYR A 267 6.16 -6.61 8.43
N ASN A 268 6.87 -6.74 9.55
CA ASN A 268 7.13 -8.02 10.18
C ASN A 268 6.14 -8.31 11.32
N ASN A 269 5.91 -9.60 11.55
CA ASN A 269 5.12 -10.09 12.67
C ASN A 269 5.70 -11.42 13.15
N GLY A 270 5.67 -11.67 14.46
CA GLY A 270 6.24 -12.87 15.05
C GLY A 270 5.49 -14.17 14.74
N GLU A 271 4.21 -14.08 14.46
CA GLU A 271 3.33 -15.21 14.13
C GLU A 271 3.13 -15.35 12.63
N TYR A 272 2.77 -14.25 11.95
CA TYR A 272 2.64 -14.17 10.49
C TYR A 272 4.00 -13.80 9.88
N VAL A 273 4.93 -14.75 9.93
CA VAL A 273 6.37 -14.52 9.62
C VAL A 273 6.65 -14.12 8.17
N THR A 274 5.69 -14.32 7.25
CA THR A 274 5.78 -13.79 5.88
C THR A 274 5.65 -12.26 5.84
N GLY A 275 5.18 -11.67 6.93
CA GLY A 275 4.97 -10.24 7.05
C GLY A 275 3.88 -9.71 6.13
N ASN A 276 3.90 -8.40 5.89
CA ASN A 276 2.95 -7.74 4.97
C ASN A 276 3.29 -8.03 3.50
N SER A 277 3.30 -9.32 3.13
CA SER A 277 3.64 -9.77 1.80
C SER A 277 2.62 -10.76 1.24
N TYR A 278 2.55 -10.85 -0.09
CA TYR A 278 1.77 -11.83 -0.85
C TYR A 278 2.61 -12.31 -2.03
N PHE A 279 2.81 -13.62 -2.15
CA PHE A 279 3.79 -14.24 -3.06
C PHE A 279 5.19 -13.62 -2.94
N ASN A 280 5.67 -13.42 -1.71
CA ASN A 280 6.96 -12.81 -1.37
C ASN A 280 7.14 -11.35 -1.82
N ARG A 281 6.10 -10.67 -2.27
CA ARG A 281 6.10 -9.25 -2.62
C ARG A 281 5.39 -8.44 -1.58
N SER A 282 5.97 -7.30 -1.23
CA SER A 282 5.33 -6.34 -0.33
C SER A 282 3.94 -5.97 -0.84
N VAL A 283 2.93 -6.10 0.00
CA VAL A 283 1.57 -5.60 -0.26
C VAL A 283 1.52 -4.08 -0.13
N GLY A 284 2.26 -3.52 0.82
CA GLY A 284 2.48 -2.09 0.97
C GLY A 284 3.59 -1.56 0.06
N SER A 285 4.30 -0.54 0.51
CA SER A 285 5.35 0.12 -0.27
C SER A 285 6.44 -0.85 -0.76
N PRO A 286 6.80 -0.83 -2.06
CA PRO A 286 7.91 -1.61 -2.58
C PRO A 286 9.27 -1.15 -2.06
N LEU A 287 9.35 0.03 -1.44
CA LEU A 287 10.57 0.59 -0.88
C LEU A 287 11.01 -0.11 0.41
N LEU A 288 10.09 -0.75 1.14
CA LEU A 288 10.44 -1.75 2.15
C LEU A 288 10.70 -3.05 1.39
N VAL A 289 11.99 -3.41 1.29
CA VAL A 289 12.48 -4.44 0.36
C VAL A 289 11.79 -5.77 0.57
N SER A 290 11.08 -6.21 -0.46
CA SER A 290 10.25 -7.42 -0.45
C SER A 290 11.05 -8.69 -0.12
N PRO A 291 10.45 -9.68 0.57
CA PRO A 291 11.11 -10.95 0.91
C PRO A 291 11.67 -11.72 -0.30
N GLU A 292 11.16 -11.49 -1.51
CA GLU A 292 11.69 -12.12 -2.74
C GLU A 292 13.16 -11.78 -3.03
N TYR A 293 13.69 -10.70 -2.41
CA TYR A 293 15.09 -10.28 -2.50
C TYR A 293 15.99 -10.82 -1.38
N ASN A 294 15.44 -11.59 -0.43
CA ASN A 294 16.21 -12.21 0.63
C ASN A 294 17.08 -13.32 0.07
N THR A 295 18.39 -13.20 0.21
CA THR A 295 19.35 -14.14 -0.38
C THR A 295 19.37 -15.52 0.30
N ASP A 296 18.91 -15.59 1.54
CA ASP A 296 18.80 -16.83 2.32
C ASP A 296 17.45 -17.54 2.17
N GLY A 297 16.52 -16.92 1.40
CA GLY A 297 15.15 -17.41 1.19
C GLY A 297 14.28 -17.34 2.45
N ALA A 298 14.68 -16.59 3.48
CA ALA A 298 13.88 -16.39 4.68
C ALA A 298 12.60 -15.59 4.35
N PRO A 299 11.46 -15.90 4.97
CA PRO A 299 10.27 -15.06 4.90
C PRO A 299 10.48 -13.76 5.69
N GLY A 300 9.59 -12.78 5.45
CA GLY A 300 9.62 -11.49 6.14
C GLY A 300 10.63 -10.50 5.56
N PHE A 301 10.59 -9.31 6.11
CA PHE A 301 11.33 -8.16 5.60
C PHE A 301 12.66 -8.02 6.35
N GLN A 302 13.77 -8.22 5.64
CA GLN A 302 15.13 -8.04 6.19
C GLN A 302 15.65 -6.60 6.04
N ASN A 303 14.94 -5.76 5.26
CA ASN A 303 15.32 -4.38 4.99
C ASN A 303 14.08 -3.48 5.02
N ASN A 304 13.63 -3.13 6.22
CA ASN A 304 12.45 -2.30 6.46
C ASN A 304 12.77 -0.94 7.12
N ARG A 305 14.04 -0.65 7.39
CA ARG A 305 14.50 0.66 7.83
C ARG A 305 15.10 1.40 6.65
N VAL A 306 14.30 2.25 6.03
CA VAL A 306 14.65 2.91 4.77
C VAL A 306 14.61 4.44 4.90
N ARG A 307 15.26 5.11 3.94
CA ARG A 307 15.12 6.54 3.67
C ARG A 307 15.29 6.76 2.18
N ASP A 308 14.22 7.13 1.53
CA ASP A 308 14.14 7.15 0.08
C ASP A 308 13.56 8.47 -0.42
N PHE A 309 13.98 8.85 -1.63
CA PHE A 309 13.46 9.98 -2.36
C PHE A 309 12.93 9.49 -3.69
N HIS A 310 11.71 9.89 -4.02
CA HIS A 310 11.06 9.47 -5.25
C HIS A 310 10.57 10.68 -6.03
N PHE A 311 10.73 10.59 -7.36
CA PHE A 311 10.27 11.56 -8.33
C PHE A 311 9.47 10.86 -9.41
N GLY A 312 8.26 11.33 -9.66
CA GLY A 312 7.41 10.88 -10.74
C GLY A 312 6.98 12.05 -11.61
N LEU A 313 7.00 11.88 -12.91
CA LEU A 313 6.45 12.87 -13.82
C LEU A 313 5.78 12.22 -15.02
N LYS A 314 4.76 12.89 -15.58
CA LYS A 314 4.09 12.48 -16.80
C LYS A 314 3.62 13.65 -17.63
N GLY A 315 3.50 13.41 -18.91
CA GLY A 315 3.01 14.38 -19.88
C GLY A 315 2.73 13.73 -21.23
N ASP A 316 2.42 14.58 -22.22
CA ASP A 316 2.18 14.15 -23.60
C ASP A 316 3.19 14.83 -24.53
N PHE A 317 3.86 14.05 -25.36
CA PHE A 317 4.64 14.57 -26.48
C PHE A 317 3.74 14.99 -27.65
N SER A 318 2.57 14.35 -27.76
CA SER A 318 1.53 14.67 -28.75
C SER A 318 0.16 14.17 -28.27
N PRO A 319 -0.95 14.53 -28.94
CA PRO A 319 -2.29 14.02 -28.59
C PRO A 319 -2.41 12.48 -28.59
N HIS A 320 -1.43 11.78 -29.16
CA HIS A 320 -1.44 10.32 -29.29
C HIS A 320 -0.31 9.64 -28.53
N VAL A 321 0.66 10.39 -28.01
CA VAL A 321 1.84 9.84 -27.33
C VAL A 321 1.98 10.45 -25.96
N SER A 322 1.77 9.65 -24.93
CA SER A 322 2.03 10.01 -23.54
C SER A 322 3.28 9.30 -23.00
N TYR A 323 3.88 9.89 -21.98
CA TYR A 323 5.05 9.32 -21.32
C TYR A 323 4.96 9.46 -19.81
N ARG A 324 5.71 8.63 -19.10
CA ARG A 324 5.91 8.66 -17.66
C ARG A 324 7.36 8.32 -17.32
N LEU A 325 7.92 9.04 -16.36
CA LEU A 325 9.25 8.78 -15.81
C LEU A 325 9.14 8.67 -14.29
N LEU A 326 9.77 7.66 -13.73
CA LEU A 326 9.91 7.47 -12.28
C LEU A 326 11.38 7.32 -11.94
N LEU A 327 11.83 7.98 -10.88
CA LEU A 327 13.19 7.88 -10.37
C LEU A 327 13.14 7.75 -8.85
N THR A 328 13.77 6.74 -8.29
CA THR A 328 13.84 6.53 -6.85
C THR A 328 15.28 6.34 -6.41
N ALA A 329 15.73 7.13 -5.45
CA ALA A 329 16.99 6.94 -4.75
C ALA A 329 16.73 6.34 -3.38
N MET A 330 17.31 5.17 -3.12
CA MET A 330 17.00 4.32 -1.96
C MET A 330 18.20 4.14 -1.05
N ASN A 331 17.92 4.09 0.26
CA ASN A 331 18.90 3.70 1.28
C ASN A 331 18.22 2.76 2.28
N THR A 332 18.88 1.66 2.65
CA THR A 332 18.37 0.76 3.69
C THR A 332 19.44 0.41 4.73
N TRP A 333 18.99 0.19 5.97
CA TRP A 333 19.80 -0.11 7.16
C TRP A 333 19.46 -1.47 7.79
N GLY A 334 18.80 -2.37 7.07
CA GLY A 334 18.31 -3.63 7.62
C GLY A 334 17.04 -3.45 8.46
N THR A 335 16.91 -4.20 9.56
CA THR A 335 15.82 -4.06 10.53
C THR A 335 16.30 -3.43 11.83
N GLY A 336 15.38 -3.18 12.75
CA GLY A 336 15.73 -2.69 14.09
C GLY A 336 16.43 -3.73 14.95
N THR A 337 16.15 -5.00 14.73
CA THR A 337 16.74 -6.15 15.46
C THR A 337 17.97 -6.73 14.77
N ALA A 338 18.09 -6.57 13.44
CA ALA A 338 19.22 -7.02 12.63
C ALA A 338 19.73 -5.89 11.72
N PRO A 339 20.38 -4.85 12.29
CA PRO A 339 20.88 -3.73 11.53
C PRO A 339 22.05 -4.15 10.63
N LEU A 340 22.12 -3.59 9.42
CA LEU A 340 23.26 -3.77 8.55
C LEU A 340 24.49 -3.04 9.10
N LEU A 341 25.66 -3.66 9.00
CA LEU A 341 26.94 -3.03 9.37
C LEU A 341 27.25 -1.80 8.50
N LYS A 342 26.85 -1.86 7.23
CA LYS A 342 26.94 -0.76 6.27
C LYS A 342 25.60 -0.63 5.56
N LYS A 343 25.09 0.60 5.43
CA LYS A 343 23.88 0.84 4.65
C LYS A 343 24.04 0.36 3.20
N ARG A 344 22.96 -0.07 2.59
CA ARG A 344 22.90 -0.31 1.15
C ARG A 344 22.29 0.89 0.46
N ASP A 345 22.76 1.18 -0.75
CA ASP A 345 22.30 2.28 -1.58
C ASP A 345 21.81 1.73 -2.93
N GLY A 346 20.81 2.37 -3.51
CA GLY A 346 20.29 1.99 -4.82
C GLY A 346 19.58 3.13 -5.53
N ILE A 347 19.52 3.02 -6.85
CA ILE A 347 18.72 3.91 -7.71
C ILE A 347 17.89 3.04 -8.63
N SER A 348 16.58 3.31 -8.67
CA SER A 348 15.65 2.72 -9.62
C SER A 348 15.12 3.76 -10.59
N LEU A 349 15.09 3.43 -11.86
CA LEU A 349 14.56 4.25 -12.94
C LEU A 349 13.52 3.46 -13.73
N LEU A 350 12.38 4.09 -14.04
CA LEU A 350 11.40 3.58 -15.01
C LEU A 350 11.06 4.69 -16.00
N ALA A 351 11.14 4.36 -17.28
CA ALA A 351 10.61 5.19 -18.36
C ALA A 351 9.59 4.38 -19.14
N ASP A 352 8.39 4.92 -19.34
CA ASP A 352 7.40 4.31 -20.21
C ASP A 352 6.75 5.30 -21.17
N ILE A 353 6.37 4.78 -22.35
CA ILE A 353 5.70 5.51 -23.43
C ILE A 353 4.47 4.72 -23.81
N GLN A 354 3.36 5.44 -24.03
CA GLN A 354 2.12 4.89 -24.54
C GLN A 354 1.70 5.60 -25.81
N TYR A 355 1.35 4.83 -26.82
CA TYR A 355 0.84 5.31 -28.10
C TYR A 355 -0.59 4.86 -28.30
N GLN A 356 -1.51 5.83 -28.50
CA GLN A 356 -2.89 5.58 -28.86
C GLN A 356 -3.07 5.77 -30.35
N HIS A 357 -3.33 4.68 -31.05
CA HIS A 357 -3.46 4.72 -32.50
C HIS A 357 -4.75 5.44 -32.94
N PRO A 358 -4.67 6.53 -33.73
CA PRO A 358 -5.85 7.35 -34.04
C PRO A 358 -6.93 6.63 -34.88
N LYS A 359 -6.50 5.70 -35.76
CA LYS A 359 -7.43 4.92 -36.62
C LYS A 359 -7.90 3.61 -35.99
N LEU A 360 -7.18 3.06 -35.00
CA LEU A 360 -7.54 1.82 -34.32
C LEU A 360 -8.23 2.15 -33.01
N LYS A 361 -9.55 2.45 -33.09
CA LYS A 361 -10.35 2.86 -31.93
C LYS A 361 -10.16 1.91 -30.74
N GLY A 362 -9.72 2.47 -29.62
CA GLY A 362 -9.53 1.76 -28.36
C GLY A 362 -8.26 0.91 -28.26
N TRP A 363 -7.40 0.88 -29.27
CA TRP A 363 -6.09 0.23 -29.18
C TRP A 363 -5.03 1.19 -28.64
N GLN A 364 -4.25 0.68 -27.68
CA GLN A 364 -3.08 1.34 -27.14
C GLN A 364 -1.89 0.39 -27.16
N PHE A 365 -0.74 0.90 -27.50
CA PHE A 365 0.55 0.21 -27.50
C PHE A 365 1.47 0.91 -26.50
N GLY A 366 2.13 0.17 -25.64
CA GLY A 366 3.05 0.72 -24.66
C GLY A 366 4.38 0.00 -24.65
N GLY A 367 5.42 0.71 -24.29
CA GLY A 367 6.75 0.17 -24.04
C GLY A 367 7.33 0.80 -22.80
N SER A 368 8.01 0.02 -21.98
CA SER A 368 8.74 0.53 -20.82
C SER A 368 10.10 -0.11 -20.68
N VAL A 369 11.02 0.70 -20.13
CA VAL A 369 12.38 0.29 -19.74
C VAL A 369 12.54 0.65 -18.26
N GLY A 370 13.00 -0.32 -17.47
CA GLY A 370 13.35 -0.15 -16.07
C GLY A 370 14.81 -0.54 -15.83
N ALA A 371 15.46 0.14 -14.90
CA ALA A 371 16.83 -0.17 -14.49
C ALA A 371 16.99 0.07 -12.99
N ASP A 372 17.61 -0.89 -12.32
CA ASP A 372 18.02 -0.79 -10.92
C ASP A 372 19.54 -0.86 -10.83
N THR A 373 20.13 -0.01 -9.98
CA THR A 373 21.56 0.00 -9.69
C THR A 373 21.79 0.00 -8.18
N GLY A 374 23.00 -0.38 -7.76
CA GLY A 374 23.37 -0.46 -6.35
C GLY A 374 23.09 -1.85 -5.76
N ASP A 375 23.04 -1.93 -4.43
CA ASP A 375 23.02 -3.20 -3.69
C ASP A 375 21.74 -3.41 -2.85
N VAL A 376 20.74 -2.53 -2.98
CA VAL A 376 19.45 -2.66 -2.26
C VAL A 376 18.72 -3.94 -2.69
N PHE A 377 18.65 -4.23 -3.98
CA PHE A 377 18.02 -5.43 -4.54
C PHE A 377 19.02 -6.53 -4.90
N GLY A 378 20.24 -6.44 -4.38
CA GLY A 378 21.35 -7.39 -4.61
C GLY A 378 22.24 -7.01 -5.75
N ASN A 379 21.77 -7.04 -6.99
CA ASN A 379 22.56 -6.72 -8.19
C ASN A 379 21.84 -5.72 -9.09
N SER A 380 22.61 -4.97 -9.88
CA SER A 380 22.04 -4.12 -10.91
C SER A 380 21.28 -4.95 -11.92
N SER A 381 20.13 -4.45 -12.34
CA SER A 381 19.26 -5.13 -13.30
C SER A 381 18.67 -4.13 -14.31
N THR A 382 18.33 -4.64 -15.49
CA THR A 382 17.62 -3.87 -16.52
C THR A 382 16.53 -4.75 -17.11
N GLY A 383 15.36 -4.19 -17.28
CA GLY A 383 14.21 -4.87 -17.85
C GLY A 383 13.47 -4.00 -18.86
N PHE A 384 12.71 -4.64 -19.71
CA PHE A 384 11.79 -3.95 -20.61
C PHE A 384 10.46 -4.69 -20.68
N SER A 385 9.39 -3.95 -20.98
CA SER A 385 8.09 -4.54 -21.23
C SER A 385 7.42 -3.94 -22.46
N LEU A 386 6.59 -4.76 -23.11
CA LEU A 386 5.69 -4.31 -24.18
C LEU A 386 4.25 -4.58 -23.73
N LYS A 387 3.39 -3.62 -23.97
CA LYS A 387 1.98 -3.67 -23.62
C LYS A 387 1.11 -3.38 -24.82
N VAL A 388 0.14 -4.24 -25.05
CA VAL A 388 -0.93 -4.00 -26.02
C VAL A 388 -2.24 -4.06 -25.26
N SER A 389 -3.07 -3.04 -25.40
CA SER A 389 -4.40 -3.03 -24.79
C SER A 389 -5.48 -2.64 -25.79
N LYS A 390 -6.66 -3.22 -25.59
CA LYS A 390 -7.86 -2.92 -26.34
C LYS A 390 -8.98 -2.60 -25.39
N ARG A 391 -9.56 -1.39 -25.51
CA ARG A 391 -10.75 -0.99 -24.76
C ARG A 391 -11.92 -0.81 -25.71
N GLY A 392 -13.11 -1.18 -25.28
CA GLY A 392 -14.33 -1.02 -26.04
C GLY A 392 -15.55 -1.52 -25.28
N LEU A 393 -16.73 -1.10 -25.67
CA LEU A 393 -18.00 -1.63 -25.16
C LEU A 393 -18.35 -2.89 -25.97
N LEU A 394 -18.69 -3.98 -25.28
CA LEU A 394 -19.25 -5.19 -25.92
C LEU A 394 -20.69 -4.94 -26.35
N LYS A 395 -21.48 -4.25 -25.52
CA LYS A 395 -22.85 -3.86 -25.79
C LYS A 395 -23.24 -2.67 -24.91
N ALA A 396 -23.91 -1.66 -25.50
CA ALA A 396 -24.53 -0.60 -24.72
C ALA A 396 -26.04 -0.90 -24.67
N TYR A 397 -26.62 -0.93 -23.49
CA TYR A 397 -28.08 -0.91 -23.32
C TYR A 397 -28.50 0.56 -23.18
N LYS A 398 -29.45 0.98 -24.00
CA LYS A 398 -30.10 2.30 -23.92
C LYS A 398 -31.14 2.30 -22.80
#